data_7bf236865b99a7b7aafb54f7ec1a5964
#
_entry.id   7bf236865b99a7b7aafb54f7ec1a5964
#
_cell.length_a   1.000
_cell.length_b   1.000
_cell.length_c   1.000
_cell.angle_alpha   90.00
_cell.angle_beta   90.00
_cell.angle_gamma   90.00
#
_symmetry.space_group_name_H-M   'P 1'
#
loop_
_entity.id
_entity.type
_entity.pdbx_description
1 polymer ?
#
loop_
_entity_poly.entity_id
_entity_poly.type
_entity_poly.pdbx_seq_one_letter_code
_entity_poly.pdbx_strand_id
1 'polypeptide(L)'
;MPEKIIKQTLSEQIYNILKEDILSGRILMGDKLTNRELQERFQVSSTPVRDAINRLSKDGLTQEVSKSGAQLITFDYSYANELNDFITFLACRAVMLSSTEPDTEKLVEKLQMYEEEMAGAKTSMEYFEADFRYHKVFFDHCGNRFMKETYKQYNFIRKIGRAHV
;
A
#
# COMPACT_ATOMS: atom_id res chain seq x y z
N MET A 1 -20.75 -29.92 3.10
CA MET A 1 -21.05 -28.67 3.82
C MET A 1 -21.14 -27.56 2.79
N PRO A 2 -22.17 -26.67 2.80
CA PRO A 2 -22.22 -25.58 1.82
C PRO A 2 -21.08 -24.60 2.07
N GLU A 3 -20.27 -24.32 1.04
CA GLU A 3 -19.24 -23.30 1.08
C GLU A 3 -19.90 -21.92 1.21
N LYS A 4 -19.52 -21.18 2.24
CA LYS A 4 -20.04 -19.85 2.52
C LYS A 4 -19.32 -18.84 1.63
N ILE A 5 -19.94 -18.46 0.52
CA ILE A 5 -19.43 -17.36 -0.32
C ILE A 5 -19.48 -16.08 0.51
N ILE A 6 -18.32 -15.55 0.89
CA ILE A 6 -18.21 -14.26 1.55
C ILE A 6 -18.39 -13.18 0.47
N LYS A 7 -19.58 -12.60 0.38
CA LYS A 7 -19.80 -11.40 -0.45
C LYS A 7 -19.06 -10.24 0.20
N GLN A 8 -18.26 -9.52 -0.59
CA GLN A 8 -17.65 -8.27 -0.13
C GLN A 8 -18.71 -7.29 0.39
N THR A 9 -18.44 -6.69 1.54
CA THR A 9 -19.32 -5.66 2.10
C THR A 9 -19.30 -4.39 1.23
N LEU A 10 -20.36 -3.57 1.31
CA LEU A 10 -20.38 -2.27 0.60
C LEU A 10 -19.19 -1.39 0.99
N SER A 11 -18.80 -1.38 2.25
CA SER A 11 -17.63 -0.62 2.72
C SER A 11 -16.33 -1.11 2.11
N GLU A 12 -16.18 -2.42 1.89
CA GLU A 12 -15.01 -2.99 1.26
C GLU A 12 -14.93 -2.68 -0.24
N GLN A 13 -16.07 -2.72 -0.92
CA GLN A 13 -16.16 -2.33 -2.33
C GLN A 13 -15.82 -0.85 -2.52
N ILE A 14 -16.38 0.04 -1.70
CA ILE A 14 -16.10 1.47 -1.71
C ILE A 14 -14.60 1.73 -1.43
N TYR A 15 -14.05 1.10 -0.40
CA TYR A 15 -12.63 1.20 -0.07
C TYR A 15 -11.73 0.80 -1.26
N ASN A 16 -12.03 -0.31 -1.94
CA ASN A 16 -11.25 -0.77 -3.08
C ASN A 16 -11.35 0.21 -4.26
N ILE A 17 -12.55 0.73 -4.56
CA ILE A 17 -12.73 1.74 -5.61
C ILE A 17 -11.95 3.01 -5.27
N LEU A 18 -12.03 3.50 -4.05
CA LEU A 18 -11.27 4.69 -3.63
C LEU A 18 -9.76 4.48 -3.73
N LYS A 19 -9.26 3.30 -3.38
CA LYS A 19 -7.84 2.96 -3.57
C LYS A 19 -7.42 2.97 -5.03
N GLU A 20 -8.24 2.42 -5.91
CA GLU A 20 -7.99 2.45 -7.36
C GLU A 20 -8.04 3.88 -7.91
N ASP A 21 -8.97 4.70 -7.43
CA ASP A 21 -9.08 6.10 -7.82
C ASP A 21 -7.84 6.91 -7.41
N ILE A 22 -7.35 6.68 -6.19
CA ILE A 22 -6.10 7.29 -5.70
C ILE A 22 -4.91 6.80 -6.53
N LEU A 23 -4.77 5.49 -6.76
CA LEU A 23 -3.68 4.92 -7.57
C LEU A 23 -3.67 5.40 -9.02
N SER A 24 -4.85 5.61 -9.61
CA SER A 24 -4.99 6.08 -10.99
C SER A 24 -4.96 7.60 -11.15
N GLY A 25 -4.81 8.35 -10.06
CA GLY A 25 -4.82 9.82 -10.09
C GLY A 25 -6.20 10.45 -10.32
N ARG A 26 -7.29 9.68 -10.25
CA ARG A 26 -8.65 10.25 -10.27
C ARG A 26 -8.99 11.01 -8.98
N ILE A 27 -8.37 10.64 -7.90
CA ILE A 27 -8.37 11.36 -6.61
C ILE A 27 -6.90 11.66 -6.30
N LEU A 28 -6.59 12.93 -6.10
CA LEU A 28 -5.22 13.37 -5.89
C LEU A 28 -4.84 13.33 -4.42
N MET A 29 -3.55 13.14 -4.15
CA MET A 29 -3.01 13.31 -2.80
C MET A 29 -3.23 14.74 -2.34
N GLY A 30 -3.70 14.92 -1.10
CA GLY A 30 -4.14 16.20 -0.58
C GLY A 30 -5.62 16.53 -0.79
N ASP A 31 -6.35 15.76 -1.62
CA ASP A 31 -7.78 15.97 -1.81
C ASP A 31 -8.59 15.66 -0.55
N LYS A 32 -9.73 16.32 -0.44
CA LYS A 32 -10.71 16.08 0.62
C LYS A 32 -11.80 15.13 0.15
N LEU A 33 -11.94 14.03 0.84
CA LEU A 33 -13.02 13.07 0.66
C LEU A 33 -14.18 13.41 1.59
N THR A 34 -15.28 13.97 1.08
CA THR A 34 -16.44 14.29 1.91
C THR A 34 -17.42 13.12 1.99
N ASN A 35 -17.97 12.88 3.16
CA ASN A 35 -19.01 11.84 3.36
C ASN A 35 -20.20 12.06 2.44
N ARG A 36 -20.59 13.31 2.20
CA ARG A 36 -21.75 13.65 1.37
C ARG A 36 -21.51 13.28 -0.10
N GLU A 37 -20.40 13.74 -0.70
CA GLU A 37 -20.07 13.43 -2.08
C GLU A 37 -19.93 11.93 -2.33
N LEU A 38 -19.32 11.20 -1.40
CA LEU A 38 -19.18 9.76 -1.52
C LEU A 38 -20.52 9.01 -1.38
N GLN A 39 -21.42 9.47 -0.51
CA GLN A 39 -22.77 8.93 -0.43
C GLN A 39 -23.55 9.14 -1.74
N GLU A 40 -23.47 10.34 -2.31
CA GLU A 40 -24.09 10.68 -3.60
C GLU A 40 -23.47 9.86 -4.75
N ARG A 41 -22.15 9.73 -4.77
CA ARG A 41 -21.43 8.96 -5.81
C ARG A 41 -21.78 7.47 -5.81
N PHE A 42 -21.81 6.86 -4.62
CA PHE A 42 -22.02 5.41 -4.48
C PHE A 42 -23.48 5.02 -4.22
N GLN A 43 -24.38 5.99 -4.09
CA GLN A 43 -25.80 5.77 -3.80
C GLN A 43 -26.02 4.89 -2.55
N VAL A 44 -25.29 5.18 -1.49
CA VAL A 44 -25.33 4.43 -0.21
C VAL A 44 -25.52 5.36 1.00
N SER A 45 -25.84 4.78 2.14
CA SER A 45 -25.89 5.50 3.40
C SER A 45 -24.51 5.91 3.93
N SER A 46 -24.46 6.75 4.94
CA SER A 46 -23.23 7.26 5.56
C SER A 46 -22.34 6.16 6.17
N THR A 47 -22.91 5.09 6.70
CA THR A 47 -22.15 4.05 7.43
C THR A 47 -21.08 3.37 6.57
N PRO A 48 -21.39 2.76 5.41
CA PRO A 48 -20.36 2.09 4.61
C PRO A 48 -19.30 3.06 4.07
N VAL A 49 -19.66 4.33 3.81
CA VAL A 49 -18.71 5.38 3.41
C VAL A 49 -17.71 5.66 4.53
N ARG A 50 -18.20 5.88 5.75
CA ARG A 50 -17.34 6.14 6.93
C ARG A 50 -16.42 4.96 7.23
N ASP A 51 -16.91 3.74 7.10
CA ASP A 51 -16.11 2.54 7.31
C ASP A 51 -15.00 2.43 6.24
N ALA A 52 -15.29 2.77 4.98
CA ALA A 52 -14.29 2.82 3.92
C ALA A 52 -13.22 3.90 4.19
N ILE A 53 -13.63 5.11 4.60
CA ILE A 53 -12.70 6.19 5.00
C ILE A 53 -11.84 5.77 6.19
N ASN A 54 -12.41 5.13 7.20
CA ASN A 54 -11.66 4.64 8.35
C ASN A 54 -10.61 3.57 7.96
N ARG A 55 -10.89 2.77 6.93
CA ARG A 55 -9.90 1.83 6.38
C ARG A 55 -8.76 2.56 5.67
N LEU A 56 -9.05 3.59 4.86
CA LEU A 56 -8.01 4.43 4.25
C LEU A 56 -7.12 5.08 5.31
N SER A 57 -7.73 5.50 6.43
CA SER A 57 -6.99 6.07 7.56
C SER A 57 -6.08 5.05 8.24
N LYS A 58 -6.55 3.81 8.44
CA LYS A 58 -5.72 2.73 8.98
C LYS A 58 -4.53 2.38 8.06
N ASP A 59 -4.71 2.54 6.75
CA ASP A 59 -3.63 2.37 5.77
C ASP A 59 -2.66 3.56 5.74
N GLY A 60 -2.91 4.62 6.52
CA GLY A 60 -2.08 5.82 6.56
C GLY A 60 -2.27 6.78 5.39
N LEU A 61 -3.38 6.66 4.65
CA LEU A 61 -3.68 7.49 3.47
C LEU A 61 -4.36 8.81 3.80
N THR A 62 -4.70 9.06 5.06
CA THR A 62 -5.34 10.30 5.49
C THR A 62 -4.57 10.97 6.61
N GLN A 63 -4.49 12.32 6.57
CA GLN A 63 -3.92 13.13 7.68
C GLN A 63 -4.97 13.39 8.75
N GLU A 64 -6.21 13.65 8.35
CA GLU A 64 -7.32 13.98 9.24
C GLU A 64 -8.57 13.20 8.87
N VAL A 65 -9.28 12.72 9.89
CA VAL A 65 -10.60 12.11 9.75
C VAL A 65 -11.57 12.86 10.65
N SER A 66 -12.70 13.27 10.10
CA SER A 66 -13.75 14.00 10.81
C SER A 66 -15.13 13.39 10.53
N LYS A 67 -16.16 13.95 11.18
CA LYS A 67 -17.55 13.55 10.89
C LYS A 67 -17.98 13.89 9.45
N SER A 68 -17.35 14.87 8.83
CA SER A 68 -17.66 15.31 7.45
C SER A 68 -16.91 14.56 6.37
N GLY A 69 -15.86 13.83 6.72
CA GLY A 69 -15.01 13.10 5.76
C GLY A 69 -13.56 13.01 6.21
N ALA A 70 -12.64 12.86 5.26
CA ALA A 70 -11.21 12.81 5.51
C ALA A 70 -10.43 13.67 4.52
N GLN A 71 -9.24 14.08 4.91
CA GLN A 71 -8.24 14.68 4.02
C GLN A 71 -7.15 13.65 3.72
N LEU A 72 -6.86 13.43 2.44
CA LEU A 72 -5.73 12.59 2.05
C LEU A 72 -4.41 13.26 2.46
N ILE A 73 -3.38 12.43 2.72
CA ILE A 73 -2.03 12.94 2.99
C ILE A 73 -1.53 13.74 1.79
N THR A 74 -0.73 14.77 2.05
CA THR A 74 0.04 15.46 1.01
C THR A 74 1.34 14.70 0.80
N PHE A 75 1.64 14.34 -0.46
CA PHE A 75 2.85 13.63 -0.82
C PHE A 75 3.81 14.60 -1.51
N ASP A 76 4.64 15.26 -0.72
CA ASP A 76 5.67 16.17 -1.21
C ASP A 76 7.08 15.55 -1.12
N TYR A 77 8.10 16.30 -1.52
CA TYR A 77 9.49 15.86 -1.50
C TYR A 77 9.99 15.51 -0.09
N SER A 78 9.59 16.29 0.93
CA SER A 78 9.98 16.02 2.33
C SER A 78 9.39 14.70 2.81
N TYR A 79 8.08 14.50 2.59
CA TYR A 79 7.39 13.26 2.93
C TYR A 79 8.01 12.04 2.22
N ALA A 80 8.33 12.19 0.92
CA ALA A 80 8.97 11.13 0.16
C ALA A 80 10.34 10.72 0.73
N ASN A 81 11.17 11.70 1.10
CA ASN A 81 12.48 11.44 1.69
C ASN A 81 12.36 10.78 3.06
N GLU A 82 11.55 11.32 3.95
CA GLU A 82 11.34 10.75 5.30
C GLU A 82 10.83 9.31 5.21
N LEU A 83 9.90 9.05 4.28
CA LEU A 83 9.38 7.71 4.05
C LEU A 83 10.45 6.77 3.49
N ASN A 84 11.27 7.23 2.55
CA ASN A 84 12.37 6.43 2.00
C ASN A 84 13.41 6.10 3.06
N ASP A 85 13.80 7.05 3.90
CA ASP A 85 14.75 6.83 5.01
C ASP A 85 14.21 5.77 5.98
N PHE A 86 12.95 5.89 6.36
CA PHE A 86 12.30 4.92 7.23
C PHE A 86 12.26 3.51 6.64
N ILE A 87 11.84 3.39 5.36
CA ILE A 87 11.78 2.09 4.68
C ILE A 87 13.18 1.50 4.50
N THR A 88 14.18 2.32 4.18
CA THR A 88 15.58 1.86 4.05
C THR A 88 16.10 1.30 5.36
N PHE A 89 15.85 1.97 6.48
CA PHE A 89 16.21 1.47 7.80
C PHE A 89 15.57 0.10 8.09
N LEU A 90 14.27 -0.05 7.81
CA LEU A 90 13.57 -1.30 7.97
C LEU A 90 14.12 -2.40 7.04
N ALA A 91 14.43 -2.06 5.79
CA ALA A 91 14.96 -3.00 4.80
C ALA A 91 16.34 -3.53 5.21
N CYS A 92 17.24 -2.66 5.66
CA CYS A 92 18.54 -3.08 6.18
C CYS A 92 18.39 -4.10 7.32
N ARG A 93 17.47 -3.86 8.24
CA ARG A 93 17.22 -4.80 9.34
C ARG A 93 16.58 -6.10 8.85
N ALA A 94 15.64 -6.04 7.89
CA ALA A 94 15.02 -7.22 7.30
C ALA A 94 16.06 -8.11 6.59
N VAL A 95 16.98 -7.53 5.83
CA VAL A 95 18.09 -8.25 5.18
C VAL A 95 18.94 -8.99 6.22
N MET A 96 19.35 -8.30 7.28
CA MET A 96 20.15 -8.92 8.36
C MET A 96 19.44 -10.08 9.04
N LEU A 97 18.12 -9.98 9.26
CA LEU A 97 17.34 -11.05 9.87
C LEU A 97 17.12 -12.22 8.90
N SER A 98 16.82 -11.95 7.64
CA SER A 98 16.57 -12.99 6.64
C SER A 98 17.82 -13.80 6.31
N SER A 99 19.03 -13.24 6.45
CA SER A 99 20.29 -13.94 6.23
C SER A 99 20.60 -15.02 7.30
N THR A 100 19.89 -15.00 8.41
CA THR A 100 20.04 -16.01 9.48
C THR A 100 19.07 -17.19 9.36
N GLU A 101 18.16 -17.16 8.39
CA GLU A 101 17.20 -18.24 8.13
C GLU A 101 17.89 -19.46 7.48
N PRO A 102 17.47 -20.69 7.83
CA PRO A 102 18.13 -21.90 7.34
C PRO A 102 17.90 -22.20 5.84
N ASP A 103 16.88 -21.65 5.21
CA ASP A 103 16.50 -21.88 3.79
C ASP A 103 16.88 -20.70 2.90
N THR A 104 18.17 -20.37 2.88
CA THR A 104 18.69 -19.25 2.08
C THR A 104 18.70 -19.52 0.56
N GLU A 105 18.69 -20.77 0.12
CA GLU A 105 18.69 -21.10 -1.31
C GLU A 105 17.44 -20.60 -2.01
N LYS A 106 16.26 -20.88 -1.46
CA LYS A 106 14.97 -20.38 -2.01
C LYS A 106 14.84 -18.86 -1.96
N LEU A 107 15.47 -18.23 -0.97
CA LEU A 107 15.51 -16.78 -0.88
C LEU A 107 16.34 -16.22 -2.05
N VAL A 108 17.52 -16.78 -2.31
CA VAL A 108 18.41 -16.36 -3.42
C VAL A 108 17.73 -16.58 -4.77
N GLU A 109 17.09 -17.72 -5.00
CA GLU A 109 16.33 -17.99 -6.24
C GLU A 109 15.27 -16.92 -6.52
N LYS A 110 14.50 -16.53 -5.49
CA LYS A 110 13.49 -15.47 -5.64
C LYS A 110 14.11 -14.11 -5.93
N LEU A 111 15.23 -13.78 -5.30
CA LEU A 111 15.92 -12.52 -5.54
C LEU A 111 16.44 -12.46 -6.97
N GLN A 112 17.06 -13.52 -7.48
CA GLN A 112 17.52 -13.61 -8.86
C GLN A 112 16.38 -13.46 -9.86
N MET A 113 15.24 -14.12 -9.62
CA MET A 113 14.05 -13.98 -10.48
C MET A 113 13.57 -12.54 -10.57
N TYR A 114 13.48 -11.82 -9.45
CA TYR A 114 13.03 -10.43 -9.46
C TYR A 114 14.08 -9.46 -9.97
N GLU A 115 15.37 -9.77 -9.84
CA GLU A 115 16.47 -9.03 -10.49
C GLU A 115 16.37 -9.12 -12.01
N GLU A 116 16.09 -10.30 -12.56
CA GLU A 116 15.83 -10.51 -13.99
C GLU A 116 14.58 -9.75 -14.45
N GLU A 117 13.49 -9.75 -13.66
CA GLU A 117 12.29 -8.96 -13.96
C GLU A 117 12.60 -7.45 -13.99
N MET A 118 13.39 -6.93 -13.05
CA MET A 118 13.84 -5.52 -13.07
C MET A 118 14.67 -5.21 -14.30
N ALA A 119 15.61 -6.08 -14.66
CA ALA A 119 16.45 -5.90 -15.84
C ALA A 119 15.66 -5.95 -17.16
N GLY A 120 14.57 -6.71 -17.20
CA GLY A 120 13.66 -6.82 -18.35
C GLY A 120 12.56 -5.77 -18.41
N ALA A 121 12.41 -4.92 -17.40
CA ALA A 121 11.34 -3.93 -17.30
C ALA A 121 11.42 -2.89 -18.42
N LYS A 122 10.30 -2.65 -19.09
CA LYS A 122 10.18 -1.68 -20.20
C LYS A 122 9.63 -0.34 -19.75
N THR A 123 9.01 -0.30 -18.58
CA THR A 123 8.42 0.91 -18.00
C THR A 123 8.91 1.10 -16.56
N SER A 124 8.91 2.35 -16.10
CA SER A 124 9.24 2.67 -14.69
C SER A 124 8.30 1.96 -13.71
N MET A 125 7.06 1.74 -14.09
CA MET A 125 6.09 1.04 -13.23
C MET A 125 6.42 -0.45 -13.12
N GLU A 126 6.75 -1.13 -14.23
CA GLU A 126 7.20 -2.54 -14.22
C GLU A 126 8.46 -2.71 -13.37
N TYR A 127 9.44 -1.83 -13.55
CA TYR A 127 10.65 -1.83 -12.71
C TYR A 127 10.30 -1.68 -11.24
N PHE A 128 9.46 -0.72 -10.90
CA PHE A 128 9.06 -0.47 -9.51
C PHE A 128 8.30 -1.64 -8.88
N GLU A 129 7.45 -2.32 -9.64
CA GLU A 129 6.73 -3.50 -9.13
C GLU A 129 7.67 -4.69 -8.90
N ALA A 130 8.67 -4.88 -9.75
CA ALA A 130 9.71 -5.89 -9.55
C ALA A 130 10.62 -5.54 -8.36
N ASP A 131 11.08 -4.28 -8.23
CA ASP A 131 11.83 -3.75 -7.10
C ASP A 131 11.07 -3.96 -5.76
N PHE A 132 9.78 -3.70 -5.77
CA PHE A 132 8.95 -3.97 -4.60
C PHE A 132 8.94 -5.46 -4.22
N ARG A 133 8.73 -6.36 -5.19
CA ARG A 133 8.74 -7.80 -4.94
C ARG A 133 10.10 -8.28 -4.46
N TYR A 134 11.19 -7.76 -5.06
CA TYR A 134 12.56 -8.03 -4.64
C TYR A 134 12.78 -7.72 -3.15
N HIS A 135 12.50 -6.50 -2.74
CA HIS A 135 12.65 -6.11 -1.34
C HIS A 135 11.71 -6.84 -0.40
N LYS A 136 10.48 -7.14 -0.85
CA LYS A 136 9.48 -7.88 -0.06
C LYS A 136 9.96 -9.27 0.34
N VAL A 137 10.85 -9.90 -0.43
CA VAL A 137 11.43 -11.21 -0.09
C VAL A 137 12.09 -11.17 1.29
N PHE A 138 12.87 -10.14 1.58
CA PHE A 138 13.52 -9.99 2.88
C PHE A 138 12.51 -9.83 4.03
N PHE A 139 11.45 -9.06 3.82
CA PHE A 139 10.40 -8.89 4.83
C PHE A 139 9.56 -10.15 5.04
N ASP A 140 9.38 -10.96 4.02
CA ASP A 140 8.67 -12.24 4.13
C ASP A 140 9.49 -13.28 4.90
N HIS A 141 10.83 -13.17 4.89
CA HIS A 141 11.76 -14.12 5.51
C HIS A 141 12.47 -13.60 6.78
N CYS A 142 12.20 -12.37 7.22
CA CYS A 142 12.85 -11.79 8.40
C CYS A 142 12.30 -12.29 9.75
N GLY A 143 11.30 -13.19 9.76
CA GLY A 143 10.67 -13.69 10.98
C GLY A 143 9.91 -12.64 11.81
N ASN A 144 9.81 -11.39 11.33
CA ASN A 144 9.18 -10.28 12.07
C ASN A 144 7.90 -9.79 11.38
N ARG A 145 6.75 -10.24 11.92
CA ARG A 145 5.42 -9.89 11.37
C ARG A 145 5.15 -8.38 11.32
N PHE A 146 5.66 -7.62 12.31
CA PHE A 146 5.43 -6.17 12.35
C PHE A 146 6.19 -5.45 11.23
N MET A 147 7.42 -5.84 10.97
CA MET A 147 8.20 -5.30 9.85
C MET A 147 7.54 -5.62 8.52
N LYS A 148 7.04 -6.84 8.33
CA LYS A 148 6.33 -7.27 7.12
C LYS A 148 5.08 -6.42 6.86
N GLU A 149 4.23 -6.24 7.87
CA GLU A 149 2.99 -5.44 7.72
C GLU A 149 3.31 -3.94 7.51
N THR A 150 4.28 -3.41 8.24
CA THR A 150 4.74 -2.03 8.07
C THR A 150 5.28 -1.78 6.67
N TYR A 151 6.13 -2.67 6.15
CA TYR A 151 6.63 -2.55 4.78
C TYR A 151 5.51 -2.55 3.74
N LYS A 152 4.54 -3.47 3.86
CA LYS A 152 3.39 -3.57 2.98
C LYS A 152 2.57 -2.26 2.96
N GLN A 153 2.30 -1.69 4.12
CA GLN A 153 1.55 -0.45 4.29
C GLN A 153 2.26 0.73 3.61
N TYR A 154 3.50 0.99 4.01
CA TYR A 154 4.24 2.16 3.54
C TYR A 154 4.71 2.05 2.10
N ASN A 155 4.95 0.85 1.61
CA ASN A 155 5.25 0.68 0.20
C ASN A 155 4.04 0.95 -0.70
N PHE A 156 2.84 0.68 -0.22
CA PHE A 156 1.62 1.10 -0.93
C PHE A 156 1.55 2.63 -1.06
N ILE A 157 1.88 3.37 0.00
CA ILE A 157 1.97 4.84 -0.03
C ILE A 157 3.03 5.32 -1.03
N ARG A 158 4.22 4.68 -1.08
CA ARG A 158 5.25 4.97 -2.09
C ARG A 158 4.75 4.75 -3.52
N LYS A 159 4.00 3.68 -3.75
CA LYS A 159 3.42 3.41 -5.08
C LYS A 159 2.47 4.53 -5.51
N ILE A 160 1.62 4.99 -4.61
CA ILE A 160 0.73 6.14 -4.86
C ILE A 160 1.56 7.39 -5.16
N GLY A 161 2.51 7.75 -4.30
CA GLY A 161 3.33 8.94 -4.50
C GLY A 161 4.00 8.98 -5.88
N ARG A 162 4.53 7.85 -6.36
CA ARG A 162 5.12 7.75 -7.71
C ARG A 162 4.11 7.87 -8.85
N ALA A 163 2.86 7.52 -8.63
CA ALA A 163 1.82 7.67 -9.64
C ALA A 163 1.34 9.13 -9.79
N HIS A 164 1.67 9.99 -8.81
CA HIS A 164 1.25 11.39 -8.75
C HIS A 164 2.39 12.40 -9.02
N VAL A 165 3.61 11.95 -9.26
CA VAL A 165 4.78 12.74 -9.67
C VAL A 165 5.10 12.46 -11.12
#